data_3e889eeb34efb7fe3220d4a01d2330d3
#
_entry.id   3e889eeb34efb7fe3220d4a01d2330d3
#
_cell.length_a   1.000
_cell.length_b   1.000
_cell.length_c   1.000
_cell.angle_alpha   90.00
_cell.angle_beta   90.00
_cell.angle_gamma   90.00
#
_symmetry.space_group_name_H-M   'P 1'
#
loop_
_entity.id
_entity.type
_entity.pdbx_description
1 polymer ?
#
loop_
_entity_poly.entity_id
_entity_poly.type
_entity_poly.pdbx_seq_one_letter_code
_entity_poly.pdbx_strand_id
1 'polypeptide(L)'
;MRHRRDTVTRFCRSLKLKGFNAFKIELARHSVLGASSRREPVSTDTLAGRVQESGRLAIDAVHQTTELMDLNQIGLAVELIEQAPTVLCLGSGGSMIMACECAHLFSTVTGKFTTISDAHMQISAVATMDPKGVIILFSYSGATTGGIQILELARQRGIQTILVTRFQKSQAAKLSEVVLCCGSNESPFQFGSIPAKVAQLVVIDVFFQEYCLRNQESCNECVQYIASALSALHI
;
A
#
# COMPACT_ATOMS: atom_id res chain seq x y z
N MET A 1 19.67 15.32 16.48
CA MET A 1 19.29 13.95 16.08
C MET A 1 20.19 12.81 16.56
N ARG A 2 21.46 13.03 16.93
CA ARG A 2 22.36 11.98 17.49
C ARG A 2 21.83 11.35 18.80
N HIS A 3 21.31 12.12 19.73
CA HIS A 3 20.85 11.62 21.08
C HIS A 3 19.76 10.54 21.05
N ARG A 4 18.87 10.49 20.07
CA ARG A 4 17.83 9.45 19.99
C ARG A 4 18.36 8.08 19.54
N ARG A 5 19.35 8.05 18.65
CA ARG A 5 19.97 6.78 18.20
C ARG A 5 20.75 6.09 19.33
N ASP A 6 21.43 6.87 20.18
CA ASP A 6 22.22 6.33 21.29
C ASP A 6 21.31 5.70 22.37
N THR A 7 20.13 6.25 22.62
CA THR A 7 19.13 5.71 23.57
C THR A 7 18.57 4.37 23.10
N VAL A 8 18.19 4.25 21.82
CA VAL A 8 17.68 3.00 21.24
C VAL A 8 18.77 1.93 21.24
N THR A 9 20.00 2.27 20.92
CA THR A 9 21.12 1.33 20.91
C THR A 9 21.45 0.84 22.32
N ARG A 10 21.41 1.73 23.35
CA ARG A 10 21.58 1.35 24.75
C ARG A 10 20.44 0.43 25.24
N PHE A 11 19.20 0.76 24.90
CA PHE A 11 18.06 -0.10 25.20
C PHE A 11 18.21 -1.50 24.59
N CYS A 12 18.58 -1.62 23.31
CA CYS A 12 18.82 -2.91 22.69
C CYS A 12 19.95 -3.70 23.38
N ARG A 13 21.02 -3.02 23.78
CA ARG A 13 22.14 -3.63 24.51
C ARG A 13 21.74 -4.08 25.92
N SER A 14 20.87 -3.35 26.63
CA SER A 14 20.36 -3.78 27.93
C SER A 14 19.54 -5.07 27.85
N LEU A 15 18.94 -5.33 26.69
CA LEU A 15 18.26 -6.59 26.36
C LEU A 15 19.22 -7.68 25.80
N LYS A 16 20.54 -7.47 25.88
CA LYS A 16 21.59 -8.36 25.31
C LYS A 16 21.49 -8.55 23.79
N LEU A 17 20.90 -7.60 23.07
CA LEU A 17 20.72 -7.64 21.63
C LEU A 17 21.78 -6.77 20.93
N LYS A 18 22.26 -7.24 19.75
CA LYS A 18 23.34 -6.58 18.98
C LYS A 18 22.95 -5.22 18.40
N GLY A 19 21.67 -4.83 18.46
CA GLY A 19 21.15 -3.56 17.96
C GLY A 19 19.66 -3.61 17.63
N PHE A 20 19.14 -2.52 17.09
CA PHE A 20 17.71 -2.37 16.82
C PHE A 20 17.15 -3.43 15.85
N ASN A 21 17.92 -3.86 14.86
CA ASN A 21 17.49 -4.94 13.96
C ASN A 21 17.35 -6.27 14.70
N ALA A 22 18.31 -6.61 15.59
CA ALA A 22 18.21 -7.81 16.42
C ALA A 22 17.02 -7.73 17.39
N PHE A 23 16.77 -6.54 17.98
CA PHE A 23 15.59 -6.29 18.81
C PHE A 23 14.30 -6.49 18.02
N LYS A 24 14.22 -5.96 16.82
CA LYS A 24 13.06 -6.17 15.97
C LYS A 24 12.81 -7.67 15.68
N ILE A 25 13.84 -8.42 15.34
CA ILE A 25 13.76 -9.87 15.07
C ILE A 25 13.26 -10.61 16.31
N GLU A 26 13.78 -10.30 17.48
CA GLU A 26 13.38 -10.96 18.73
C GLU A 26 11.94 -10.60 19.13
N LEU A 27 11.57 -9.34 19.00
CA LEU A 27 10.21 -8.88 19.22
C LEU A 27 9.20 -9.61 18.31
N ALA A 28 9.56 -9.83 17.06
CA ALA A 28 8.73 -10.57 16.12
C ALA A 28 8.58 -12.05 16.50
N ARG A 29 9.66 -12.70 16.92
CA ARG A 29 9.58 -14.09 17.40
C ARG A 29 8.60 -14.24 18.56
N HIS A 30 8.57 -13.25 19.46
CA HIS A 30 7.66 -13.24 20.61
C HIS A 30 6.24 -12.76 20.24
N SER A 31 6.07 -11.87 19.28
CA SER A 31 4.74 -11.39 18.89
C SER A 31 3.94 -12.42 18.08
N VAL A 32 4.60 -13.32 17.37
CA VAL A 32 3.94 -14.48 16.73
C VAL A 32 3.30 -15.41 17.78
N LEU A 33 3.86 -15.43 19.02
CA LEU A 33 3.33 -16.24 20.11
C LEU A 33 2.26 -15.52 20.95
N GLY A 34 2.06 -14.21 20.78
CA GLY A 34 1.23 -13.37 21.67
C GLY A 34 0.00 -12.71 21.05
N ALA A 35 -0.21 -12.77 19.74
CA ALA A 35 -1.34 -12.15 19.06
C ALA A 35 -2.52 -13.12 18.88
N SER A 36 -3.00 -13.72 19.97
CA SER A 36 -4.29 -14.40 19.95
C SER A 36 -5.40 -13.39 20.26
N SER A 37 -6.12 -12.94 19.22
CA SER A 37 -7.49 -12.50 19.36
C SER A 37 -8.28 -13.59 20.14
N ARG A 38 -9.31 -13.23 20.90
CA ARG A 38 -10.15 -14.09 21.79
C ARG A 38 -10.88 -15.28 21.14
N ARG A 39 -10.31 -15.88 20.09
CA ARG A 39 -10.86 -17.06 19.42
C ARG A 39 -9.87 -18.22 19.60
N GLU A 40 -10.40 -19.46 19.68
CA GLU A 40 -9.59 -20.66 19.82
C GLU A 40 -8.50 -20.73 18.72
N PRO A 41 -7.25 -21.02 19.08
CA PRO A 41 -6.17 -21.13 18.12
C PRO A 41 -6.46 -22.29 17.17
N VAL A 42 -6.54 -22.00 15.87
CA VAL A 42 -6.61 -23.05 14.84
C VAL A 42 -5.27 -23.75 14.82
N SER A 43 -5.27 -25.10 14.99
CA SER A 43 -4.03 -25.87 14.88
C SER A 43 -3.46 -25.76 13.47
N THR A 44 -2.26 -25.22 13.34
CA THR A 44 -1.55 -25.11 12.05
C THR A 44 -0.70 -26.34 11.74
N ASP A 45 -0.74 -27.38 12.57
CA ASP A 45 0.06 -28.59 12.40
C ASP A 45 -0.43 -29.45 11.22
N THR A 46 -1.70 -29.35 10.85
CA THR A 46 -2.30 -30.06 9.73
C THR A 46 -2.46 -29.18 8.50
N LEU A 47 -2.56 -29.77 7.31
CA LEU A 47 -2.88 -29.04 6.09
C LEU A 47 -4.25 -28.33 6.20
N ALA A 48 -5.25 -29.02 6.71
CA ALA A 48 -6.59 -28.45 6.92
C ALA A 48 -6.54 -27.22 7.85
N GLY A 49 -5.81 -27.30 8.96
CA GLY A 49 -5.63 -26.17 9.86
C GLY A 49 -4.92 -24.98 9.20
N ARG A 50 -3.89 -25.23 8.37
CA ARG A 50 -3.23 -24.16 7.61
C ARG A 50 -4.16 -23.49 6.61
N VAL A 51 -5.03 -24.25 5.93
CA VAL A 51 -6.05 -23.70 5.01
C VAL A 51 -7.03 -22.81 5.77
N GLN A 52 -7.55 -23.26 6.90
CA GLN A 52 -8.47 -22.48 7.73
C GLN A 52 -7.81 -21.20 8.26
N GLU A 53 -6.58 -21.28 8.75
CA GLU A 53 -5.86 -20.13 9.26
C GLU A 53 -5.55 -19.09 8.16
N SER A 54 -5.17 -19.55 6.97
CA SER A 54 -4.96 -18.67 5.81
C SER A 54 -6.24 -17.91 5.46
N GLY A 55 -7.38 -18.57 5.39
CA GLY A 55 -8.68 -17.93 5.14
C GLY A 55 -9.05 -16.95 6.25
N ARG A 56 -8.87 -17.33 7.52
CA ARG A 56 -9.16 -16.48 8.68
C ARG A 56 -8.33 -15.20 8.64
N LEU A 57 -7.03 -15.28 8.38
CA LEU A 57 -6.14 -14.10 8.29
C LEU A 57 -6.54 -13.16 7.15
N ALA A 58 -6.99 -13.69 6.02
CA ALA A 58 -7.49 -12.87 4.91
C ALA A 58 -8.78 -12.13 5.28
N ILE A 59 -9.74 -12.84 5.90
CA ILE A 59 -11.00 -12.25 6.38
C ILE A 59 -10.73 -11.15 7.43
N ASP A 60 -9.85 -11.43 8.40
CA ASP A 60 -9.47 -10.44 9.42
C ASP A 60 -8.82 -9.19 8.78
N ALA A 61 -8.03 -9.35 7.72
CA ALA A 61 -7.44 -8.23 7.00
C ALA A 61 -8.49 -7.36 6.29
N VAL A 62 -9.53 -7.97 5.70
CA VAL A 62 -10.68 -7.25 5.12
C VAL A 62 -11.38 -6.44 6.20
N HIS A 63 -11.79 -7.07 7.31
CA HIS A 63 -12.50 -6.39 8.40
C HIS A 63 -11.70 -5.23 8.98
N GLN A 64 -10.43 -5.44 9.32
CA GLN A 64 -9.57 -4.38 9.85
C GLN A 64 -9.39 -3.23 8.86
N THR A 65 -9.33 -3.52 7.58
CA THR A 65 -9.19 -2.48 6.54
C THR A 65 -10.45 -1.64 6.46
N THR A 66 -11.62 -2.25 6.43
CA THR A 66 -12.90 -1.51 6.38
C THR A 66 -13.13 -0.64 7.62
N GLU A 67 -12.71 -1.10 8.80
CA GLU A 67 -12.78 -0.31 10.04
C GLU A 67 -11.79 0.87 10.08
N LEU A 68 -10.67 0.78 9.34
CA LEU A 68 -9.63 1.82 9.30
C LEU A 68 -9.83 2.85 8.19
N MET A 69 -10.74 2.59 7.24
CA MET A 69 -10.97 3.50 6.13
C MET A 69 -11.59 4.83 6.61
N ASP A 70 -10.91 5.91 6.24
CA ASP A 70 -11.44 7.26 6.39
C ASP A 70 -12.08 7.68 5.07
N LEU A 71 -13.41 7.83 5.09
CA LEU A 71 -14.20 8.18 3.90
C LEU A 71 -13.81 9.54 3.31
N ASN A 72 -13.39 10.51 4.15
CA ASN A 72 -12.90 11.79 3.67
C ASN A 72 -11.58 11.63 2.90
N GLN A 73 -10.68 10.78 3.38
CA GLN A 73 -9.41 10.51 2.68
C GLN A 73 -9.65 9.79 1.34
N ILE A 74 -10.63 8.90 1.26
CA ILE A 74 -11.04 8.28 -0.03
C ILE A 74 -11.56 9.36 -0.98
N GLY A 75 -12.47 10.24 -0.51
CA GLY A 75 -13.01 11.34 -1.32
C GLY A 75 -11.91 12.25 -1.86
N LEU A 76 -10.99 12.69 -1.00
CA LEU A 76 -9.85 13.53 -1.39
C LEU A 76 -8.92 12.82 -2.39
N ALA A 77 -8.66 11.52 -2.21
CA ALA A 77 -7.86 10.75 -3.15
C ALA A 77 -8.49 10.74 -4.56
N VAL A 78 -9.80 10.53 -4.64
CA VAL A 78 -10.52 10.54 -5.93
C VAL A 78 -10.48 11.92 -6.57
N GLU A 79 -10.72 13.00 -5.80
CA GLU A 79 -10.64 14.37 -6.30
C GLU A 79 -9.27 14.71 -6.89
N LEU A 80 -8.19 14.29 -6.24
CA LEU A 80 -6.83 14.48 -6.77
C LEU A 80 -6.64 13.76 -8.12
N ILE A 81 -7.15 12.54 -8.25
CA ILE A 81 -7.04 11.76 -9.48
C ILE A 81 -7.90 12.34 -10.60
N GLU A 82 -9.11 12.82 -10.30
CA GLU A 82 -9.98 13.44 -11.30
C GLU A 82 -9.30 14.62 -11.98
N GLN A 83 -8.59 15.44 -11.20
CA GLN A 83 -7.90 16.63 -11.66
C GLN A 83 -6.55 16.35 -12.33
N ALA A 84 -5.94 15.19 -12.04
CA ALA A 84 -4.61 14.86 -12.55
C ALA A 84 -4.62 14.46 -14.04
N PRO A 85 -3.67 14.97 -14.84
CA PRO A 85 -3.47 14.50 -16.21
C PRO A 85 -2.82 13.10 -16.25
N THR A 86 -2.01 12.75 -15.24
CA THR A 86 -1.31 11.46 -15.13
C THR A 86 -1.26 11.01 -13.68
N VAL A 87 -1.35 9.70 -13.47
CA VAL A 87 -1.26 9.05 -12.16
C VAL A 87 -0.16 7.99 -12.21
N LEU A 88 0.83 8.11 -11.35
CA LEU A 88 1.96 7.20 -11.28
C LEU A 88 1.87 6.32 -10.03
N CYS A 89 1.61 5.03 -10.23
CA CYS A 89 1.54 4.04 -9.16
C CYS A 89 2.93 3.48 -8.87
N LEU A 90 3.42 3.64 -7.65
CA LEU A 90 4.77 3.27 -7.24
C LEU A 90 4.79 2.39 -5.99
N GLY A 91 5.84 1.61 -5.84
CA GLY A 91 6.07 0.76 -4.69
C GLY A 91 7.36 -0.03 -4.80
N SER A 92 7.67 -0.85 -3.81
CA SER A 92 8.86 -1.70 -3.79
C SER A 92 8.51 -3.10 -3.29
N GLY A 93 9.12 -4.14 -3.86
CA GLY A 93 8.89 -5.53 -3.46
C GLY A 93 7.41 -5.93 -3.57
N GLY A 94 6.83 -6.46 -2.49
CA GLY A 94 5.40 -6.83 -2.46
C GLY A 94 4.44 -5.66 -2.70
N SER A 95 4.81 -4.45 -2.30
CA SER A 95 4.02 -3.24 -2.56
C SER A 95 4.05 -2.81 -4.04
N MET A 96 5.08 -3.20 -4.80
CA MET A 96 5.12 -2.97 -6.25
C MET A 96 4.03 -3.78 -6.97
N ILE A 97 3.74 -4.98 -6.49
CA ILE A 97 2.65 -5.82 -7.02
C ILE A 97 1.31 -5.08 -6.87
N MET A 98 1.09 -4.42 -5.74
CA MET A 98 -0.13 -3.64 -5.50
C MET A 98 -0.18 -2.35 -6.35
N ALA A 99 0.96 -1.72 -6.58
CA ALA A 99 1.06 -0.59 -7.50
C ALA A 99 0.72 -1.00 -8.95
N CYS A 100 1.21 -2.17 -9.39
CA CYS A 100 0.87 -2.75 -10.69
C CYS A 100 -0.62 -3.07 -10.77
N GLU A 101 -1.20 -3.68 -9.75
CA GLU A 101 -2.64 -4.01 -9.73
C GLU A 101 -3.52 -2.76 -9.75
N CYS A 102 -3.17 -1.74 -8.99
CA CYS A 102 -3.87 -0.47 -9.04
C CYS A 102 -3.83 0.14 -10.46
N ALA A 103 -2.64 0.22 -11.06
CA ALA A 103 -2.52 0.74 -12.42
C ALA A 103 -3.27 -0.12 -13.45
N HIS A 104 -3.22 -1.45 -13.32
CA HIS A 104 -3.95 -2.39 -14.16
C HIS A 104 -5.46 -2.18 -14.05
N LEU A 105 -6.01 -2.17 -12.83
CA LEU A 105 -7.44 -2.00 -12.61
C LEU A 105 -7.96 -0.68 -13.20
N PHE A 106 -7.30 0.44 -12.90
CA PHE A 106 -7.69 1.75 -13.44
C PHE A 106 -7.49 1.87 -14.95
N SER A 107 -6.54 1.14 -15.55
CA SER A 107 -6.36 1.13 -17.00
C SER A 107 -7.57 0.58 -17.76
N THR A 108 -8.49 -0.11 -17.09
CA THR A 108 -9.74 -0.61 -17.68
C THR A 108 -10.79 0.49 -17.87
N VAL A 109 -10.63 1.65 -17.25
CA VAL A 109 -11.60 2.76 -17.28
C VAL A 109 -11.00 4.11 -17.63
N THR A 110 -9.65 4.24 -17.63
CA THR A 110 -8.97 5.50 -17.97
C THR A 110 -7.53 5.26 -18.39
N GLY A 111 -7.00 6.07 -19.31
CA GLY A 111 -5.60 6.02 -19.75
C GLY A 111 -4.60 6.80 -18.88
N LYS A 112 -5.03 7.35 -17.74
CA LYS A 112 -4.18 8.22 -16.90
C LYS A 112 -3.13 7.46 -16.07
N PHE A 113 -3.37 6.17 -15.79
CA PHE A 113 -2.58 5.38 -14.83
C PHE A 113 -1.42 4.65 -15.49
N THR A 114 -0.27 4.72 -14.84
CA THR A 114 0.93 3.99 -15.23
C THR A 114 1.72 3.55 -14.01
N THR A 115 2.66 2.63 -14.21
CA THR A 115 3.54 2.15 -13.15
C THR A 115 4.95 1.89 -13.68
N ILE A 116 5.95 1.97 -12.80
CA ILE A 116 7.35 1.73 -13.10
C ILE A 116 7.94 0.83 -12.04
N SER A 117 8.48 -0.33 -12.43
CA SER A 117 9.00 -1.34 -11.50
C SER A 117 10.44 -1.07 -11.05
N ASP A 118 11.27 -0.48 -11.91
CA ASP A 118 12.68 -0.19 -11.60
C ASP A 118 12.81 1.01 -10.67
N ALA A 119 13.53 0.84 -9.55
CA ALA A 119 13.65 1.85 -8.51
C ALA A 119 14.36 3.14 -8.96
N HIS A 120 15.35 3.05 -9.86
CA HIS A 120 16.02 4.24 -10.41
C HIS A 120 15.10 4.98 -11.36
N MET A 121 14.37 4.24 -12.20
CA MET A 121 13.41 4.81 -13.13
C MET A 121 12.23 5.45 -12.39
N GLN A 122 11.82 4.94 -11.22
CA GLN A 122 10.82 5.61 -10.37
C GLN A 122 11.28 7.02 -9.98
N ILE A 123 12.51 7.16 -9.49
CA ILE A 123 13.07 8.47 -9.12
C ILE A 123 13.16 9.39 -10.35
N SER A 124 13.63 8.88 -11.49
CA SER A 124 13.74 9.65 -12.74
C SER A 124 12.37 10.14 -13.21
N ALA A 125 11.36 9.28 -13.16
CA ALA A 125 10.00 9.65 -13.55
C ALA A 125 9.41 10.74 -12.63
N VAL A 126 9.58 10.62 -11.32
CA VAL A 126 9.13 11.65 -10.36
C VAL A 126 9.87 12.97 -10.58
N ALA A 127 11.18 12.92 -10.87
CA ALA A 127 11.97 14.12 -11.15
C ALA A 127 11.52 14.88 -12.41
N THR A 128 10.92 14.21 -13.39
CA THR A 128 10.50 14.79 -14.68
C THR A 128 8.99 14.92 -14.83
N MET A 129 8.20 14.39 -13.89
CA MET A 129 6.73 14.39 -13.92
C MET A 129 6.17 15.83 -13.89
N ASP A 130 5.05 16.03 -14.58
CA ASP A 130 4.28 17.27 -14.47
C ASP A 130 3.80 17.46 -13.01
N PRO A 131 4.01 18.62 -12.38
CA PRO A 131 3.53 18.91 -11.04
C PRO A 131 2.02 18.74 -10.84
N LYS A 132 1.22 18.79 -11.90
CA LYS A 132 -0.23 18.51 -11.88
C LYS A 132 -0.57 17.03 -11.80
N GLY A 133 0.41 16.16 -12.00
CA GLY A 133 0.21 14.72 -11.85
C GLY A 133 0.09 14.31 -10.39
N VAL A 134 -0.32 13.05 -10.16
CA VAL A 134 -0.49 12.45 -8.83
C VAL A 134 0.35 11.18 -8.72
N ILE A 135 0.98 10.99 -7.57
CA ILE A 135 1.67 9.74 -7.24
C ILE A 135 0.84 8.97 -6.23
N ILE A 136 0.56 7.70 -6.52
CA ILE A 136 0.03 6.74 -5.55
C ILE A 136 1.18 5.84 -5.10
N LEU A 137 1.64 6.00 -3.87
CA LEU A 137 2.71 5.20 -3.31
C LEU A 137 2.16 4.10 -2.42
N PHE A 138 2.46 2.86 -2.76
CA PHE A 138 2.19 1.70 -1.92
C PHE A 138 3.40 1.42 -1.02
N SER A 139 3.23 1.60 0.28
CA SER A 139 4.26 1.33 1.28
C SER A 139 3.63 0.83 2.58
N TYR A 140 3.49 -0.50 2.71
CA TYR A 140 2.80 -1.10 3.86
C TYR A 140 3.38 -0.64 5.20
N SER A 141 4.70 -0.61 5.34
CA SER A 141 5.39 -0.11 6.55
C SER A 141 5.44 1.41 6.67
N GLY A 142 5.29 2.14 5.56
CA GLY A 142 5.50 3.58 5.49
C GLY A 142 6.90 4.04 5.90
N ALA A 143 7.90 3.15 5.83
CA ALA A 143 9.25 3.37 6.34
C ALA A 143 10.37 2.93 5.38
N THR A 144 10.05 2.51 4.15
CA THR A 144 11.05 2.13 3.15
C THR A 144 11.80 3.36 2.66
N THR A 145 13.15 3.29 2.64
CA THR A 145 14.00 4.43 2.26
C THR A 145 13.65 4.96 0.86
N GLY A 146 13.47 4.08 -0.13
CA GLY A 146 13.10 4.47 -1.49
C GLY A 146 11.75 5.19 -1.56
N GLY A 147 10.73 4.70 -0.82
CA GLY A 147 9.43 5.36 -0.74
C GLY A 147 9.50 6.75 -0.10
N ILE A 148 10.32 6.91 0.95
CA ILE A 148 10.55 8.21 1.57
C ILE A 148 11.24 9.18 0.60
N GLN A 149 12.26 8.73 -0.14
CA GLN A 149 12.93 9.53 -1.16
C GLN A 149 11.99 10.00 -2.26
N ILE A 150 11.09 9.12 -2.73
CA ILE A 150 10.05 9.46 -3.71
C ILE A 150 9.16 10.57 -3.16
N LEU A 151 8.65 10.45 -1.93
CA LEU A 151 7.77 11.46 -1.33
C LEU A 151 8.47 12.79 -1.07
N GLU A 152 9.73 12.77 -0.62
CA GLU A 152 10.54 13.98 -0.45
C GLU A 152 10.75 14.70 -1.78
N LEU A 153 11.05 13.96 -2.85
CA LEU A 153 11.19 14.50 -4.20
C LEU A 153 9.87 15.04 -4.75
N ALA A 154 8.77 14.30 -4.59
CA ALA A 154 7.43 14.73 -4.99
C ALA A 154 7.06 16.07 -4.32
N ARG A 155 7.30 16.17 -3.01
CA ARG A 155 7.07 17.41 -2.25
C ARG A 155 7.92 18.58 -2.75
N GLN A 156 9.20 18.36 -3.07
CA GLN A 156 10.07 19.41 -3.66
C GLN A 156 9.56 19.87 -5.03
N ARG A 157 8.93 18.99 -5.78
CA ARG A 157 8.37 19.24 -7.10
C ARG A 157 6.93 19.79 -7.07
N GLY A 158 6.29 19.83 -5.90
CA GLY A 158 4.88 20.22 -5.75
C GLY A 158 3.88 19.21 -6.31
N ILE A 159 4.30 17.92 -6.44
CA ILE A 159 3.45 16.85 -6.93
C ILE A 159 2.64 16.29 -5.77
N GLN A 160 1.33 16.15 -5.95
CA GLN A 160 0.41 15.59 -4.96
C GLN A 160 0.62 14.08 -4.77
N THR A 161 0.51 13.59 -3.54
CA THR A 161 0.78 12.20 -3.22
C THR A 161 -0.32 11.55 -2.40
N ILE A 162 -0.67 10.32 -2.76
CA ILE A 162 -1.58 9.44 -2.05
C ILE A 162 -0.75 8.26 -1.55
N LEU A 163 -0.76 8.00 -0.25
CA LEU A 163 -0.06 6.87 0.36
C LEU A 163 -1.04 5.78 0.77
N VAL A 164 -0.81 4.55 0.34
CA VAL A 164 -1.49 3.36 0.89
C VAL A 164 -0.55 2.67 1.88
N THR A 165 -0.95 2.64 3.17
CA THR A 165 -0.08 2.17 4.25
C THR A 165 -0.87 1.54 5.41
N ARG A 166 -0.21 0.73 6.24
CA ARG A 166 -0.75 0.26 7.52
C ARG A 166 -0.63 1.31 8.63
N PHE A 167 0.39 2.17 8.57
CA PHE A 167 0.80 3.00 9.69
C PHE A 167 0.59 4.49 9.42
N GLN A 168 -0.55 5.01 9.87
CA GLN A 168 -0.93 6.42 9.71
C GLN A 168 0.09 7.42 10.31
N LYS A 169 0.89 7.00 11.28
CA LYS A 169 1.93 7.84 11.92
C LYS A 169 3.33 7.57 11.38
N SER A 170 3.46 6.86 10.26
CA SER A 170 4.75 6.56 9.63
C SER A 170 5.44 7.83 9.09
N GLN A 171 6.73 7.69 8.72
CA GLN A 171 7.45 8.79 8.10
C GLN A 171 6.86 9.13 6.72
N ALA A 172 6.48 8.12 5.93
CA ALA A 172 5.83 8.32 4.64
C ALA A 172 4.49 9.07 4.79
N ALA A 173 3.67 8.70 5.80
CA ALA A 173 2.39 9.37 6.04
C ALA A 173 2.51 10.86 6.37
N LYS A 174 3.62 11.28 6.99
CA LYS A 174 3.88 12.70 7.29
C LYS A 174 4.32 13.52 6.07
N LEU A 175 4.66 12.85 4.98
CA LEU A 175 5.11 13.46 3.73
C LEU A 175 4.03 13.46 2.65
N SER A 176 2.94 12.72 2.87
CA SER A 176 1.86 12.54 1.89
C SER A 176 0.68 13.45 2.20
N GLU A 177 0.00 13.92 1.18
CA GLU A 177 -1.21 14.76 1.27
C GLU A 177 -2.43 13.93 1.68
N VAL A 178 -2.57 12.73 1.11
CA VAL A 178 -3.66 11.80 1.42
C VAL A 178 -3.07 10.49 1.92
N VAL A 179 -3.68 9.92 2.97
CA VAL A 179 -3.24 8.65 3.56
C VAL A 179 -4.42 7.69 3.63
N LEU A 180 -4.36 6.63 2.81
CA LEU A 180 -5.32 5.53 2.82
C LEU A 180 -4.78 4.39 3.68
N CYS A 181 -5.43 4.16 4.82
CA CYS A 181 -5.01 3.13 5.75
C CYS A 181 -5.58 1.76 5.38
N CYS A 182 -4.73 0.73 5.40
CA CYS A 182 -5.13 -0.67 5.31
C CYS A 182 -4.73 -1.44 6.57
N GLY A 183 -5.41 -2.53 6.90
CA GLY A 183 -5.21 -3.29 8.12
C GLY A 183 -4.93 -4.77 7.88
N SER A 184 -3.90 -5.30 8.50
CA SER A 184 -3.72 -6.72 8.76
C SER A 184 -2.83 -6.91 9.98
N ASN A 185 -3.00 -8.02 10.69
CA ASN A 185 -2.15 -8.38 11.83
C ASN A 185 -0.80 -8.97 11.36
N GLU A 186 -0.19 -8.37 10.34
CA GLU A 186 1.09 -8.80 9.82
C GLU A 186 2.19 -8.49 10.83
N SER A 187 3.03 -9.49 11.11
CA SER A 187 4.29 -9.26 11.79
C SER A 187 5.16 -8.32 10.94
N PRO A 188 5.83 -7.30 11.54
CA PRO A 188 6.72 -6.38 10.82
C PRO A 188 7.86 -7.06 10.04
N PHE A 189 7.97 -8.38 10.14
CA PHE A 189 9.03 -9.21 9.54
C PHE A 189 8.49 -10.20 8.50
N GLN A 190 7.19 -10.29 8.32
CA GLN A 190 6.58 -11.03 7.23
C GLN A 190 6.54 -10.14 5.99
N PHE A 191 7.66 -10.05 5.27
CA PHE A 191 7.73 -9.27 4.04
C PHE A 191 6.77 -9.85 2.99
N GLY A 192 5.72 -9.11 2.66
CA GLY A 192 4.82 -9.43 1.56
C GLY A 192 3.81 -10.54 1.86
N SER A 193 3.25 -10.58 3.07
CA SER A 193 2.19 -11.54 3.42
C SER A 193 0.94 -11.38 2.54
N ILE A 194 0.22 -12.46 2.34
CA ILE A 194 -1.05 -12.45 1.60
C ILE A 194 -2.10 -11.56 2.30
N PRO A 195 -2.31 -11.62 3.63
CA PRO A 195 -3.24 -10.72 4.32
C PRO A 195 -2.95 -9.23 4.10
N ALA A 196 -1.67 -8.80 4.07
CA ALA A 196 -1.31 -7.42 3.79
C ALA A 196 -1.64 -7.00 2.34
N LYS A 197 -1.53 -7.91 1.38
CA LYS A 197 -1.95 -7.66 0.00
C LYS A 197 -3.48 -7.60 -0.11
N VAL A 198 -4.20 -8.51 0.54
CA VAL A 198 -5.67 -8.49 0.62
C VAL A 198 -6.15 -7.15 1.20
N ALA A 199 -5.54 -6.68 2.27
CA ALA A 199 -5.84 -5.37 2.87
C ALA A 199 -5.67 -4.21 1.87
N GLN A 200 -4.57 -4.20 1.11
CA GLN A 200 -4.32 -3.18 0.09
C GLN A 200 -5.28 -3.31 -1.12
N LEU A 201 -5.64 -4.53 -1.52
CA LEU A 201 -6.63 -4.75 -2.58
C LEU A 201 -8.01 -4.19 -2.21
N VAL A 202 -8.45 -4.34 -0.95
CA VAL A 202 -9.71 -3.73 -0.48
C VAL A 202 -9.66 -2.20 -0.61
N VAL A 203 -8.53 -1.56 -0.29
CA VAL A 203 -8.38 -0.10 -0.47
C VAL A 203 -8.44 0.27 -1.94
N ILE A 204 -7.75 -0.48 -2.81
CA ILE A 204 -7.74 -0.24 -4.27
C ILE A 204 -9.17 -0.38 -4.82
N ASP A 205 -9.90 -1.40 -4.42
CA ASP A 205 -11.26 -1.67 -4.92
C ASP A 205 -12.24 -0.57 -4.51
N VAL A 206 -12.28 -0.17 -3.24
CA VAL A 206 -13.16 0.91 -2.76
C VAL A 206 -12.86 2.23 -3.47
N PHE A 207 -11.61 2.55 -3.61
CA PHE A 207 -11.12 3.73 -4.29
C PHE A 207 -11.46 3.74 -5.80
N PHE A 208 -11.32 2.59 -6.45
CA PHE A 208 -11.73 2.39 -7.84
C PHE A 208 -13.24 2.54 -8.04
N GLN A 209 -14.04 1.90 -7.17
CA GLN A 209 -15.50 2.00 -7.22
C GLN A 209 -15.98 3.44 -7.06
N GLU A 210 -15.42 4.19 -6.10
CA GLU A 210 -15.76 5.61 -5.90
C GLU A 210 -15.39 6.45 -7.12
N TYR A 211 -14.21 6.21 -7.72
CA TYR A 211 -13.81 6.88 -8.96
C TYR A 211 -14.79 6.58 -10.11
N CYS A 212 -15.15 5.31 -10.32
CA CYS A 212 -16.09 4.91 -11.36
C CYS A 212 -17.48 5.51 -11.14
N LEU A 213 -17.95 5.58 -9.89
CA LEU A 213 -19.23 6.17 -9.55
C LEU A 213 -19.27 7.67 -9.90
N ARG A 214 -18.23 8.41 -9.60
CA ARG A 214 -18.13 9.85 -9.91
C ARG A 214 -17.92 10.14 -11.39
N ASN A 215 -17.31 9.21 -12.13
CA ASN A 215 -16.92 9.36 -13.54
C ASN A 215 -17.66 8.36 -14.44
N GLN A 216 -18.91 8.04 -14.13
CA GLN A 216 -19.65 6.93 -14.71
C GLN A 216 -19.73 6.98 -16.25
N GLU A 217 -19.97 8.15 -16.83
CA GLU A 217 -20.09 8.31 -18.28
C GLU A 217 -18.77 8.01 -18.99
N SER A 218 -17.69 8.66 -18.60
CA SER A 218 -16.35 8.46 -19.20
C SER A 218 -15.79 7.05 -18.96
N CYS A 219 -16.04 6.46 -17.79
CA CYS A 219 -15.65 5.07 -17.52
C CYS A 219 -16.39 4.08 -18.44
N ASN A 220 -17.69 4.25 -18.62
CA ASN A 220 -18.49 3.40 -19.51
C ASN A 220 -18.04 3.52 -20.98
N GLU A 221 -17.72 4.71 -21.45
CA GLU A 221 -17.16 4.91 -22.78
C GLU A 221 -15.84 4.15 -22.96
N CYS A 222 -14.89 4.28 -22.00
CA CYS A 222 -13.64 3.56 -22.04
C CYS A 222 -13.86 2.03 -22.09
N VAL A 223 -14.73 1.50 -21.24
CA VAL A 223 -15.07 0.06 -21.22
C VAL A 223 -15.60 -0.41 -22.58
N GLN A 224 -16.49 0.37 -23.20
CA GLN A 224 -17.03 0.04 -24.54
C GLN A 224 -15.94 0.02 -25.62
N TYR A 225 -15.04 1.02 -25.62
CA TYR A 225 -13.92 1.05 -26.57
C TYR A 225 -12.98 -0.14 -26.37
N ILE A 226 -12.64 -0.48 -25.12
CA ILE A 226 -11.78 -1.63 -24.81
C ILE A 226 -12.46 -2.94 -25.26
N ALA A 227 -13.76 -3.12 -24.95
CA ALA A 227 -14.51 -4.30 -25.36
C ALA A 227 -14.55 -4.46 -26.88
N SER A 228 -14.76 -3.35 -27.61
CA SER A 228 -14.73 -3.33 -29.08
C SER A 228 -13.36 -3.69 -29.64
N ALA A 229 -12.28 -3.13 -29.06
CA ALA A 229 -10.91 -3.43 -29.50
C ALA A 229 -10.52 -4.89 -29.23
N LEU A 230 -10.90 -5.44 -28.08
CA LEU A 230 -10.59 -6.82 -27.71
C LEU A 230 -11.43 -7.84 -28.52
N SER A 231 -12.66 -7.51 -28.91
CA SER A 231 -13.46 -8.40 -29.74
C SER A 231 -12.82 -8.70 -31.11
N ALA A 232 -11.99 -7.79 -31.62
CA ALA A 232 -11.22 -7.98 -32.83
C ALA A 232 -10.03 -8.96 -32.69
N LEU A 233 -9.64 -9.31 -31.44
CA LEU A 233 -8.56 -10.26 -31.16
C LEU A 233 -9.05 -11.71 -31.01
N HIS A 234 -10.38 -11.91 -30.95
CA HIS A 234 -11.01 -13.22 -30.73
C HIS A 234 -11.68 -13.77 -32.03
N ILE A 235 -11.02 -13.61 -33.18
CA ILE A 235 -11.42 -14.25 -34.44
C ILE A 235 -10.65 -15.54 -34.61
#